data_721bb0c3950b747fb33c1bd25e321c1b
#
_entry.id   721bb0c3950b747fb33c1bd25e321c1b
#
_cell.length_a   1.000
_cell.length_b   1.000
_cell.length_c   1.000
_cell.angle_alpha   90.00
_cell.angle_beta   90.00
_cell.angle_gamma   90.00
#
_symmetry.space_group_name_H-M   'P 1'
#
loop_
_entity.id
_entity.type
_entity.pdbx_description
1 polymer ?
#
loop_
_entity_poly.entity_id
_entity_poly.type
_entity_poly.pdbx_seq_one_letter_code
_entity_poly.pdbx_strand_id
1 'polypeptide(L)'
;MSSLLDQANNKANRENFLNHLAAASGRQRHQLADHPFNPLNQLPDELLADQSPTELLATAQKNSESVNAEVIVKKAAELGDYLRQYTKDKDIHHLLLPSVTTDEWAHYQLADWAHDSGVATVSTWSDRYDRMTNEQNANESDLAVGMADYLIASTGTITVVNSPAQGRGFNFLPTRFIAVVPLSGLVRSTRQAVEKYEDRFGKGLTTSAITFISGPSNSGDIEMQLVVGVHGPLECTYLVVADR
;
A
#
# COMPACT_ATOMS: atom_id res chain seq x y z
N MET A 1 -29.78 -9.53 -18.92
CA MET A 1 -29.80 -8.17 -19.49
C MET A 1 -28.48 -7.53 -19.20
N SER A 2 -27.75 -7.02 -20.22
CA SER A 2 -26.51 -6.28 -19.97
C SER A 2 -26.83 -5.00 -19.20
N SER A 3 -25.96 -4.60 -18.29
CA SER A 3 -26.14 -3.35 -17.53
C SER A 3 -26.08 -2.14 -18.49
N LEU A 4 -26.63 -0.98 -18.08
CA LEU A 4 -26.49 0.26 -18.83
C LEU A 4 -25.02 0.64 -19.06
N LEU A 5 -24.15 0.29 -18.10
CA LEU A 5 -22.69 0.46 -18.20
C LEU A 5 -22.09 -0.43 -19.30
N ASP A 6 -22.50 -1.70 -19.41
CA ASP A 6 -22.04 -2.59 -20.47
C ASP A 6 -22.47 -2.10 -21.86
N GLN A 7 -23.68 -1.54 -21.96
CA GLN A 7 -24.16 -0.94 -23.20
C GLN A 7 -23.37 0.34 -23.56
N ALA A 8 -23.09 1.18 -22.60
CA ALA A 8 -22.29 2.40 -22.79
C ALA A 8 -20.83 2.09 -23.15
N ASN A 9 -20.24 1.06 -22.54
CA ASN A 9 -18.83 0.66 -22.72
C ASN A 9 -18.61 -0.33 -23.88
N ASN A 10 -19.58 -0.49 -24.78
CA ASN A 10 -19.39 -1.37 -25.91
C ASN A 10 -18.29 -0.87 -26.86
N LYS A 11 -17.74 -1.79 -27.67
CA LYS A 11 -16.64 -1.51 -28.59
C LYS A 11 -16.96 -0.37 -29.57
N ALA A 12 -18.17 -0.29 -30.08
CA ALA A 12 -18.57 0.74 -31.05
C ALA A 12 -18.54 2.15 -30.42
N ASN A 13 -19.08 2.30 -29.22
CA ASN A 13 -19.04 3.58 -28.50
C ASN A 13 -17.61 4.02 -28.17
N ARG A 14 -16.76 3.09 -27.77
CA ARG A 14 -15.33 3.37 -27.54
C ARG A 14 -14.65 3.84 -28.82
N GLU A 15 -14.88 3.14 -29.95
CA GLU A 15 -14.27 3.51 -31.23
C GLU A 15 -14.76 4.88 -31.71
N ASN A 16 -16.04 5.17 -31.58
CA ASN A 16 -16.62 6.47 -31.94
C ASN A 16 -16.00 7.59 -31.09
N PHE A 17 -15.90 7.40 -29.77
CA PHE A 17 -15.30 8.38 -28.88
C PHE A 17 -13.85 8.69 -29.26
N LEU A 18 -13.04 7.64 -29.47
CA LEU A 18 -11.64 7.79 -29.82
C LEU A 18 -11.43 8.43 -31.20
N ASN A 19 -12.28 8.15 -32.16
CA ASN A 19 -12.26 8.79 -33.49
C ASN A 19 -12.59 10.28 -33.40
N HIS A 20 -13.62 10.65 -32.65
CA HIS A 20 -13.96 12.05 -32.37
C HIS A 20 -12.81 12.79 -31.69
N LEU A 21 -12.19 12.18 -30.68
CA LEU A 21 -11.06 12.77 -29.98
C LEU A 21 -9.87 13.01 -30.92
N ALA A 22 -9.53 12.05 -31.77
CA ALA A 22 -8.46 12.19 -32.75
C ALA A 22 -8.74 13.32 -33.76
N ALA A 23 -9.97 13.37 -34.30
CA ALA A 23 -10.40 14.41 -35.22
C ALA A 23 -10.37 15.81 -34.58
N ALA A 24 -10.89 15.94 -33.34
CA ALA A 24 -10.86 17.19 -32.58
C ALA A 24 -9.44 17.67 -32.26
N SER A 25 -8.50 16.73 -32.11
CA SER A 25 -7.08 17.01 -31.85
C SER A 25 -6.27 17.26 -33.14
N GLY A 26 -6.89 17.24 -34.30
CA GLY A 26 -6.24 17.45 -35.61
C GLY A 26 -5.19 16.41 -35.97
N ARG A 27 -5.30 15.19 -35.43
CA ARG A 27 -4.32 14.09 -35.67
C ARG A 27 -5.01 12.81 -36.11
N GLN A 28 -4.27 11.97 -36.80
CA GLN A 28 -4.74 10.62 -37.08
C GLN A 28 -4.85 9.81 -35.80
N ARG A 29 -5.84 8.94 -35.75
CA ARG A 29 -5.92 7.95 -34.67
C ARG A 29 -4.80 6.94 -34.84
N HIS A 30 -4.07 6.71 -33.75
CA HIS A 30 -3.11 5.64 -33.64
C HIS A 30 -3.50 4.66 -32.53
N GLN A 31 -2.99 3.48 -32.57
CA GLN A 31 -3.23 2.43 -31.59
C GLN A 31 -1.96 2.14 -30.80
N LEU A 32 -2.10 1.45 -29.67
CA LEU A 32 -0.94 1.08 -28.85
C LEU A 32 0.10 0.28 -29.63
N ALA A 33 -0.36 -0.55 -30.59
CA ALA A 33 0.52 -1.33 -31.47
C ALA A 33 1.40 -0.45 -32.39
N ASP A 34 0.95 0.79 -32.71
CA ASP A 34 1.71 1.73 -33.53
C ASP A 34 2.88 2.37 -32.75
N HIS A 35 2.87 2.24 -31.43
CA HIS A 35 3.87 2.77 -30.52
C HIS A 35 4.32 1.67 -29.55
N PRO A 36 5.07 0.67 -30.02
CA PRO A 36 5.60 -0.36 -29.15
C PRO A 36 6.50 0.27 -28.08
N PHE A 37 6.34 -0.17 -26.84
CA PHE A 37 7.23 0.25 -25.76
C PHE A 37 8.61 -0.37 -25.99
N ASN A 38 9.58 0.47 -26.32
CA ASN A 38 10.98 0.10 -26.43
C ASN A 38 11.73 0.75 -25.26
N PRO A 39 12.16 -0.01 -24.24
CA PRO A 39 12.92 0.56 -23.13
C PRO A 39 14.26 1.14 -23.63
N LEU A 40 14.62 2.32 -23.12
CA LEU A 40 15.89 2.97 -23.47
C LEU A 40 17.09 2.26 -22.85
N ASN A 41 16.91 1.55 -21.74
CA ASN A 41 17.94 0.79 -21.04
C ASN A 41 17.29 -0.28 -20.14
N GLN A 42 18.13 -1.11 -19.52
CA GLN A 42 17.71 -2.18 -18.60
C GLN A 42 17.87 -1.79 -17.12
N LEU A 43 18.10 -0.51 -16.83
CA LEU A 43 18.31 -0.04 -15.46
C LEU A 43 17.27 -0.52 -14.44
N PRO A 44 15.94 -0.56 -14.73
CA PRO A 44 14.96 -1.08 -13.79
C PRO A 44 15.15 -2.56 -13.43
N ASP A 45 15.73 -3.35 -14.32
CA ASP A 45 15.98 -4.77 -14.15
C ASP A 45 17.34 -5.03 -13.46
N GLU A 46 18.31 -4.14 -13.68
CA GLU A 46 19.67 -4.21 -13.12
C GLU A 46 19.77 -3.58 -11.73
N LEU A 47 18.84 -2.71 -11.37
CA LEU A 47 18.88 -1.96 -10.12
C LEU A 47 18.91 -2.90 -8.91
N LEU A 48 19.98 -2.81 -8.10
CA LEU A 48 20.23 -3.64 -6.91
C LEU A 48 20.27 -5.16 -7.19
N ALA A 49 20.56 -5.56 -8.44
CA ALA A 49 20.50 -6.96 -8.84
C ALA A 49 21.63 -7.81 -8.21
N ASP A 50 22.73 -7.19 -7.85
CA ASP A 50 23.91 -7.79 -7.23
C ASP A 50 23.84 -7.88 -5.71
N GLN A 51 22.84 -7.26 -5.08
CA GLN A 51 22.71 -7.26 -3.64
C GLN A 51 22.16 -8.61 -3.10
N SER A 52 22.80 -9.11 -2.06
CA SER A 52 22.28 -10.21 -1.25
C SER A 52 20.99 -9.79 -0.50
N PRO A 53 20.17 -10.73 -0.01
CA PRO A 53 18.96 -10.39 0.76
C PRO A 53 19.23 -9.51 1.97
N THR A 54 20.37 -9.69 2.65
CA THR A 54 20.77 -8.88 3.81
C THR A 54 21.11 -7.44 3.39
N GLU A 55 21.87 -7.28 2.30
CA GLU A 55 22.21 -5.95 1.76
C GLU A 55 20.97 -5.24 1.24
N LEU A 56 20.07 -5.99 0.60
CA LEU A 56 18.81 -5.45 0.11
C LEU A 56 17.93 -4.92 1.24
N LEU A 57 17.85 -5.65 2.36
CA LEU A 57 17.14 -5.19 3.56
C LEU A 57 17.79 -3.93 4.15
N ALA A 58 19.11 -3.88 4.24
CA ALA A 58 19.82 -2.68 4.71
C ALA A 58 19.58 -1.47 3.79
N THR A 59 19.54 -1.70 2.47
CA THR A 59 19.18 -0.68 1.48
C THR A 59 17.73 -0.20 1.67
N ALA A 60 16.79 -1.12 1.90
CA ALA A 60 15.40 -0.79 2.19
C ALA A 60 15.28 0.07 3.45
N GLN A 61 15.96 -0.30 4.54
CA GLN A 61 15.97 0.47 5.79
C GLN A 61 16.47 1.89 5.56
N LYS A 62 17.65 2.04 4.93
CA LYS A 62 18.23 3.36 4.63
C LYS A 62 17.30 4.24 3.78
N ASN A 63 16.70 3.67 2.73
CA ASN A 63 15.83 4.43 1.85
C ASN A 63 14.48 4.75 2.50
N SER A 64 13.97 3.89 3.40
CA SER A 64 12.77 4.18 4.19
C SER A 64 13.00 5.34 5.17
N GLU A 65 14.16 5.40 5.82
CA GLU A 65 14.54 6.54 6.67
C GLU A 65 14.55 7.86 5.87
N SER A 66 14.98 7.83 4.62
CA SER A 66 15.00 9.03 3.75
C SER A 66 13.61 9.58 3.41
N VAL A 67 12.58 8.77 3.55
CA VAL A 67 11.17 9.15 3.40
C VAL A 67 10.42 9.21 4.75
N ASN A 68 11.15 9.30 5.85
CA ASN A 68 10.63 9.38 7.23
C ASN A 68 9.79 8.16 7.66
N ALA A 69 10.04 6.98 7.07
CA ALA A 69 9.45 5.73 7.52
C ALA A 69 10.45 4.94 8.37
N GLU A 70 9.97 4.36 9.47
CA GLU A 70 10.75 3.48 10.31
C GLU A 70 10.61 2.03 9.83
N VAL A 71 11.71 1.27 9.73
CA VAL A 71 11.69 -0.16 9.41
C VAL A 71 12.11 -0.96 10.62
N ILE A 72 11.17 -1.73 11.16
CA ILE A 72 11.38 -2.63 12.30
C ILE A 72 11.34 -4.07 11.81
N VAL A 73 12.35 -4.85 12.17
CA VAL A 73 12.44 -6.27 11.78
C VAL A 73 12.18 -7.14 13.02
N LYS A 74 11.18 -8.01 12.93
CA LYS A 74 10.78 -8.93 13.99
C LYS A 74 10.45 -10.31 13.43
N LYS A 75 10.56 -11.35 14.23
CA LYS A 75 9.97 -12.66 13.90
C LYS A 75 8.47 -12.65 14.17
N ALA A 76 7.72 -13.52 13.51
CA ALA A 76 6.27 -13.62 13.71
C ALA A 76 5.88 -13.75 15.19
N ALA A 77 6.61 -14.56 15.96
CA ALA A 77 6.37 -14.77 17.39
C ALA A 77 6.62 -13.52 18.28
N GLU A 78 7.33 -12.52 17.76
CA GLU A 78 7.68 -11.29 18.50
C GLU A 78 6.72 -10.12 18.21
N LEU A 79 5.86 -10.27 17.20
CA LEU A 79 4.99 -9.17 16.74
C LEU A 79 4.02 -8.71 17.81
N GLY A 80 3.36 -9.65 18.50
CA GLY A 80 2.41 -9.34 19.55
C GLY A 80 3.04 -8.53 20.71
N ASP A 81 4.24 -8.89 21.14
CA ASP A 81 4.96 -8.19 22.21
C ASP A 81 5.40 -6.79 21.74
N TYR A 82 5.93 -6.69 20.51
CA TYR A 82 6.30 -5.41 19.94
C TYR A 82 5.10 -4.46 19.84
N LEU A 83 3.99 -4.95 19.32
CA LEU A 83 2.78 -4.13 19.14
C LEU A 83 2.15 -3.73 20.48
N ARG A 84 2.16 -4.60 21.51
CA ARG A 84 1.73 -4.24 22.87
C ARG A 84 2.60 -3.13 23.48
N GLN A 85 3.91 -3.23 23.29
CA GLN A 85 4.82 -2.19 23.76
C GLN A 85 4.61 -0.88 22.99
N TYR A 86 4.48 -0.95 21.67
CA TYR A 86 4.21 0.22 20.81
C TYR A 86 2.93 0.95 21.20
N THR A 87 1.82 0.22 21.38
CA THR A 87 0.53 0.83 21.76
C THR A 87 0.61 1.53 23.11
N LYS A 88 1.39 0.98 24.05
CA LYS A 88 1.61 1.59 25.36
C LYS A 88 2.51 2.83 25.29
N ASP A 89 3.63 2.73 24.57
CA ASP A 89 4.63 3.83 24.47
C ASP A 89 4.08 5.05 23.74
N LYS A 90 3.19 4.81 22.77
CA LYS A 90 2.54 5.87 21.97
C LYS A 90 1.19 6.30 22.52
N ASP A 91 0.77 5.77 23.68
CA ASP A 91 -0.50 6.10 24.34
C ASP A 91 -1.70 5.95 23.39
N ILE A 92 -1.80 4.77 22.74
CA ILE A 92 -2.85 4.48 21.75
C ILE A 92 -4.16 4.15 22.46
N HIS A 93 -5.20 4.91 22.20
CA HIS A 93 -6.54 4.72 22.74
C HIS A 93 -7.54 4.15 21.74
N HIS A 94 -7.32 4.37 20.44
CA HIS A 94 -8.17 3.87 19.37
C HIS A 94 -7.32 3.18 18.29
N LEU A 95 -7.54 1.87 18.13
CA LEU A 95 -6.87 1.00 17.18
C LEU A 95 -7.82 0.64 16.03
N LEU A 96 -7.36 0.75 14.80
CA LEU A 96 -8.06 0.31 13.59
C LEU A 96 -7.39 -0.92 12.98
N LEU A 97 -8.18 -1.94 12.69
CA LEU A 97 -7.74 -3.20 12.10
C LEU A 97 -8.50 -3.51 10.80
N PRO A 98 -7.92 -4.27 9.87
CA PRO A 98 -8.66 -4.77 8.72
C PRO A 98 -9.62 -5.89 9.12
N SER A 99 -10.73 -6.05 8.41
CA SER A 99 -11.71 -7.10 8.68
C SER A 99 -11.33 -8.48 8.17
N VAL A 100 -10.32 -8.58 7.31
CA VAL A 100 -9.84 -9.87 6.82
C VAL A 100 -8.76 -10.39 7.73
N THR A 101 -9.02 -11.56 8.25
CA THR A 101 -8.01 -12.49 8.71
C THR A 101 -7.53 -13.27 7.50
N THR A 102 -6.48 -12.82 6.83
CA THR A 102 -5.73 -13.66 5.90
C THR A 102 -5.04 -14.77 6.70
N ASP A 103 -4.65 -15.86 6.03
CA ASP A 103 -3.85 -16.89 6.67
C ASP A 103 -2.57 -16.31 7.31
N GLU A 104 -1.99 -15.28 6.69
CA GLU A 104 -0.85 -14.53 7.22
C GLU A 104 -1.19 -13.76 8.50
N TRP A 105 -2.35 -13.07 8.54
CA TRP A 105 -2.80 -12.37 9.73
C TRP A 105 -2.96 -13.32 10.93
N ALA A 106 -3.60 -14.47 10.71
CA ALA A 106 -3.73 -15.52 11.71
C ALA A 106 -2.37 -16.14 12.10
N HIS A 107 -1.53 -16.35 11.10
CA HIS A 107 -0.20 -16.91 11.30
C HIS A 107 0.71 -16.00 12.12
N TYR A 108 0.55 -14.68 12.00
CA TYR A 108 1.28 -13.68 12.79
C TYR A 108 0.65 -13.44 14.18
N GLN A 109 -0.42 -14.16 14.53
CA GLN A 109 -1.15 -14.03 15.80
C GLN A 109 -1.64 -12.59 16.08
N LEU A 110 -1.90 -11.83 15.03
CA LEU A 110 -2.31 -10.44 15.17
C LEU A 110 -3.75 -10.29 15.70
N ALA A 111 -4.60 -11.31 15.49
CA ALA A 111 -5.94 -11.34 16.07
C ALA A 111 -5.89 -11.52 17.60
N ASP A 112 -5.03 -12.40 18.09
CA ASP A 112 -4.84 -12.62 19.54
C ASP A 112 -4.25 -11.37 20.19
N TRP A 113 -3.22 -10.77 19.57
CA TRP A 113 -2.70 -9.49 20.02
C TRP A 113 -3.79 -8.41 20.07
N ALA A 114 -4.62 -8.30 19.03
CA ALA A 114 -5.65 -7.26 18.97
C ALA A 114 -6.68 -7.40 20.08
N HIS A 115 -7.06 -8.65 20.40
CA HIS A 115 -7.97 -8.95 21.51
C HIS A 115 -7.38 -8.55 22.86
N ASP A 116 -6.08 -8.79 23.06
CA ASP A 116 -5.37 -8.58 24.32
C ASP A 116 -4.52 -7.29 24.31
N SER A 117 -4.76 -6.38 23.37
CA SER A 117 -3.95 -5.17 23.17
C SER A 117 -3.98 -4.18 24.34
N GLY A 118 -5.05 -4.24 25.17
CA GLY A 118 -5.29 -3.27 26.23
C GLY A 118 -5.76 -1.89 25.73
N VAL A 119 -5.96 -1.73 24.42
CA VAL A 119 -6.46 -0.49 23.82
C VAL A 119 -7.95 -0.32 24.09
N ALA A 120 -8.36 0.88 24.51
CA ALA A 120 -9.73 1.16 24.95
C ALA A 120 -10.78 0.96 23.86
N THR A 121 -10.47 1.32 22.64
CA THR A 121 -11.35 1.18 21.46
C THR A 121 -10.63 0.46 20.34
N VAL A 122 -11.25 -0.64 19.86
CA VAL A 122 -10.76 -1.36 18.67
C VAL A 122 -11.85 -1.35 17.62
N SER A 123 -11.60 -0.66 16.52
CA SER A 123 -12.48 -0.60 15.35
C SER A 123 -11.96 -1.47 14.22
N THR A 124 -12.85 -1.85 13.33
CA THR A 124 -12.51 -2.67 12.17
C THR A 124 -12.99 -1.98 10.90
N TRP A 125 -12.11 -1.86 9.91
CA TRP A 125 -12.51 -1.51 8.55
C TRP A 125 -13.17 -2.70 7.90
N SER A 126 -14.41 -2.56 7.41
CA SER A 126 -15.20 -3.68 6.90
C SER A 126 -16.13 -3.27 5.78
N ASP A 127 -16.36 -4.18 4.83
CA ASP A 127 -17.41 -4.05 3.81
C ASP A 127 -18.85 -4.14 4.37
N ARG A 128 -18.98 -4.53 5.65
CA ARG A 128 -20.27 -4.53 6.35
C ARG A 128 -20.71 -3.11 6.79
N TYR A 129 -19.78 -2.17 6.81
CA TYR A 129 -20.04 -0.77 7.11
C TYR A 129 -20.12 0.04 5.82
N ASP A 130 -20.91 1.10 5.87
CA ASP A 130 -20.91 2.08 4.79
C ASP A 130 -19.59 2.87 4.77
N ARG A 131 -19.41 3.65 3.72
CA ARG A 131 -18.21 4.45 3.55
C ARG A 131 -17.98 5.43 4.68
N MET A 132 -19.05 6.11 5.12
CA MET A 132 -18.96 7.14 6.18
C MET A 132 -18.49 6.53 7.49
N THR A 133 -19.06 5.40 7.90
CA THR A 133 -18.68 4.69 9.12
C THR A 133 -17.23 4.24 9.08
N ASN A 134 -16.77 3.67 7.96
CA ASN A 134 -15.37 3.27 7.81
C ASN A 134 -14.41 4.47 7.87
N GLU A 135 -14.73 5.55 7.16
CA GLU A 135 -13.91 6.77 7.15
C GLU A 135 -13.89 7.46 8.51
N GLN A 136 -15.02 7.48 9.24
CA GLN A 136 -15.08 8.03 10.59
C GLN A 136 -14.23 7.22 11.56
N ASN A 137 -14.39 5.88 11.59
CA ASN A 137 -13.58 5.01 12.43
C ASN A 137 -12.08 5.20 12.16
N ALA A 138 -11.69 5.33 10.89
CA ALA A 138 -10.30 5.52 10.52
C ALA A 138 -9.78 6.91 10.95
N ASN A 139 -10.57 7.95 10.77
CA ASN A 139 -10.18 9.32 11.12
C ASN A 139 -10.07 9.54 12.65
N GLU A 140 -10.85 8.79 13.43
CA GLU A 140 -10.81 8.83 14.90
C GLU A 140 -9.72 7.93 15.49
N SER A 141 -9.03 7.11 14.65
CA SER A 141 -8.04 6.15 15.12
C SER A 141 -6.66 6.77 15.30
N ASP A 142 -6.03 6.46 16.45
CA ASP A 142 -4.65 6.84 16.73
C ASP A 142 -3.66 6.01 15.93
N LEU A 143 -4.00 4.73 15.68
CA LEU A 143 -3.17 3.75 15.00
C LEU A 143 -4.01 2.84 14.11
N ALA A 144 -3.58 2.65 12.86
CA ALA A 144 -3.99 1.50 12.06
C ALA A 144 -2.84 0.50 11.94
N VAL A 145 -3.15 -0.79 12.06
CA VAL A 145 -2.22 -1.88 11.77
C VAL A 145 -2.80 -2.70 10.63
N GLY A 146 -2.14 -2.71 9.48
CA GLY A 146 -2.60 -3.40 8.28
C GLY A 146 -1.49 -4.18 7.58
N MET A 147 -1.87 -4.92 6.54
CA MET A 147 -0.93 -5.71 5.74
C MET A 147 -0.40 -4.90 4.56
N ALA A 148 0.86 -5.13 4.22
CA ALA A 148 1.46 -4.69 2.97
C ALA A 148 2.02 -5.91 2.21
N ASP A 149 1.99 -5.85 0.88
CA ASP A 149 2.44 -6.96 0.03
C ASP A 149 3.95 -6.94 -0.17
N TYR A 150 4.50 -5.77 -0.51
CA TYR A 150 5.92 -5.62 -0.84
C TYR A 150 6.54 -4.42 -0.16
N LEU A 151 7.84 -4.54 0.18
CA LEU A 151 8.74 -3.44 0.53
C LEU A 151 9.76 -3.28 -0.60
N ILE A 152 9.79 -2.11 -1.25
CA ILE A 152 10.65 -1.79 -2.37
C ILE A 152 11.94 -1.17 -1.85
N ALA A 153 13.05 -1.89 -1.96
CA ALA A 153 14.33 -1.48 -1.39
C ALA A 153 14.87 -0.19 -2.01
N SER A 154 14.74 0.00 -3.32
CA SER A 154 15.29 1.17 -4.02
C SER A 154 14.65 2.50 -3.62
N THR A 155 13.47 2.50 -3.05
CA THR A 155 12.70 3.72 -2.76
C THR A 155 12.21 3.82 -1.33
N GLY A 156 12.36 2.77 -0.51
CA GLY A 156 11.78 2.73 0.83
C GLY A 156 10.23 2.82 0.82
N THR A 157 9.61 2.22 -0.18
CA THR A 157 8.17 2.29 -0.43
C THR A 157 7.53 0.95 -0.15
N ILE A 158 6.43 0.92 0.57
CA ILE A 158 5.58 -0.28 0.65
C ILE A 158 4.46 -0.24 -0.37
N THR A 159 3.91 -1.42 -0.69
CA THR A 159 2.75 -1.53 -1.55
C THR A 159 1.60 -2.26 -0.85
N VAL A 160 0.39 -1.77 -1.06
CA VAL A 160 -0.84 -2.32 -0.48
C VAL A 160 -1.88 -2.53 -1.57
N VAL A 161 -2.40 -3.74 -1.70
CA VAL A 161 -3.59 -3.99 -2.51
C VAL A 161 -4.82 -3.59 -1.71
N ASN A 162 -5.54 -2.57 -2.19
CA ASN A 162 -6.76 -2.16 -1.54
C ASN A 162 -7.87 -3.21 -1.73
N SER A 163 -8.55 -3.51 -0.66
CA SER A 163 -9.61 -4.49 -0.60
C SER A 163 -10.80 -3.94 0.20
N PRO A 164 -11.97 -4.59 0.15
CA PRO A 164 -13.09 -4.22 1.01
C PRO A 164 -12.76 -4.23 2.51
N ALA A 165 -11.76 -5.02 2.90
CA ALA A 165 -11.32 -5.17 4.29
C ALA A 165 -10.19 -4.22 4.70
N GLN A 166 -9.45 -3.67 3.74
CA GLN A 166 -8.40 -2.68 3.92
C GLN A 166 -8.49 -1.67 2.77
N GLY A 167 -9.46 -0.76 2.86
CA GLY A 167 -9.68 0.27 1.86
C GLY A 167 -8.62 1.38 1.92
N ARG A 168 -8.63 2.29 0.94
CA ARG A 168 -7.65 3.38 0.87
C ARG A 168 -7.63 4.25 2.11
N GLY A 169 -8.79 4.62 2.64
CA GLY A 169 -8.91 5.44 3.86
C GLY A 169 -8.25 4.80 5.07
N PHE A 170 -8.25 3.47 5.15
CA PHE A 170 -7.56 2.72 6.20
C PHE A 170 -6.08 3.10 6.35
N ASN A 171 -5.39 3.27 5.23
CA ASN A 171 -3.94 3.52 5.22
C ASN A 171 -3.58 4.99 5.46
N PHE A 172 -4.53 5.94 5.33
CA PHE A 172 -4.22 7.36 5.26
C PHE A 172 -4.94 8.26 6.27
N LEU A 173 -6.06 7.82 6.84
CA LEU A 173 -6.84 8.64 7.78
C LEU A 173 -6.36 8.54 9.23
N PRO A 174 -5.87 7.38 9.74
CA PRO A 174 -5.36 7.28 11.10
C PRO A 174 -4.14 8.16 11.33
N THR A 175 -3.94 8.56 12.59
CA THR A 175 -2.79 9.38 12.99
C THR A 175 -1.45 8.67 12.76
N ARG A 176 -1.42 7.34 12.92
CA ARG A 176 -0.25 6.47 12.69
C ARG A 176 -0.62 5.24 11.89
N PHE A 177 0.31 4.76 11.09
CA PHE A 177 0.12 3.55 10.31
C PHE A 177 1.30 2.58 10.49
N ILE A 178 1.01 1.34 10.91
CA ILE A 178 1.95 0.22 10.87
C ILE A 178 1.56 -0.71 9.74
N ALA A 179 2.46 -0.90 8.80
CA ALA A 179 2.32 -1.84 7.71
C ALA A 179 3.13 -3.10 8.01
N VAL A 180 2.46 -4.23 8.21
CA VAL A 180 3.09 -5.54 8.39
C VAL A 180 3.40 -6.12 7.02
N VAL A 181 4.66 -6.40 6.73
CA VAL A 181 5.13 -6.92 5.46
C VAL A 181 6.05 -8.14 5.67
N PRO A 182 5.84 -9.27 4.97
CA PRO A 182 6.75 -10.40 5.06
C PRO A 182 8.11 -10.07 4.44
N LEU A 183 9.20 -10.62 4.98
CA LEU A 183 10.54 -10.44 4.39
C LEU A 183 10.61 -11.01 2.97
N SER A 184 9.84 -12.07 2.66
CA SER A 184 9.67 -12.59 1.29
C SER A 184 9.02 -11.60 0.32
N GLY A 185 8.38 -10.55 0.85
CA GLY A 185 7.86 -9.40 0.10
C GLY A 185 8.90 -8.31 -0.16
N LEU A 186 10.16 -8.46 0.27
CA LEU A 186 11.22 -7.53 -0.05
C LEU A 186 11.59 -7.64 -1.54
N VAL A 187 11.48 -6.53 -2.26
CA VAL A 187 11.76 -6.45 -3.70
C VAL A 187 12.75 -5.31 -4.00
N ARG A 188 13.53 -5.46 -5.06
CA ARG A 188 14.58 -4.51 -5.43
C ARG A 188 14.02 -3.17 -5.92
N SER A 189 13.02 -3.23 -6.81
CA SER A 189 12.53 -2.08 -7.55
C SER A 189 11.02 -2.10 -7.71
N THR A 190 10.46 -0.94 -8.04
CA THR A 190 9.04 -0.81 -8.42
C THR A 190 8.68 -1.73 -9.59
N ARG A 191 9.60 -1.91 -10.56
CA ARG A 191 9.41 -2.83 -11.68
C ARG A 191 9.15 -4.25 -11.19
N GLN A 192 9.98 -4.76 -10.28
CA GLN A 192 9.82 -6.10 -9.72
C GLN A 192 8.51 -6.25 -8.93
N ALA A 193 8.10 -5.23 -8.18
CA ALA A 193 6.80 -5.24 -7.50
C ALA A 193 5.64 -5.33 -8.49
N VAL A 194 5.67 -4.56 -9.57
CA VAL A 194 4.64 -4.57 -10.62
C VAL A 194 4.59 -5.93 -11.32
N GLU A 195 5.73 -6.51 -11.66
CA GLU A 195 5.79 -7.85 -12.27
C GLU A 195 5.15 -8.92 -11.38
N LYS A 196 5.44 -8.90 -10.07
CA LYS A 196 4.77 -9.80 -9.11
C LYS A 196 3.25 -9.58 -9.03
N TYR A 197 2.78 -8.35 -9.20
CA TYR A 197 1.35 -8.07 -9.28
C TYR A 197 0.74 -8.53 -10.61
N GLU A 198 1.47 -8.39 -11.73
CA GLU A 198 1.04 -8.95 -13.02
C GLU A 198 0.95 -10.48 -12.98
N ASP A 199 1.87 -11.15 -12.30
CA ASP A 199 1.82 -12.59 -12.07
C ASP A 199 0.60 -13.00 -11.23
N ARG A 200 0.27 -12.21 -10.20
CA ARG A 200 -0.85 -12.49 -9.29
C ARG A 200 -2.23 -12.16 -9.91
N PHE A 201 -2.35 -11.06 -10.61
CA PHE A 201 -3.63 -10.51 -11.09
C PHE A 201 -3.79 -10.54 -12.60
N GLY A 202 -2.78 -11.03 -13.35
CA GLY A 202 -2.71 -10.94 -14.80
C GLY A 202 -2.28 -9.56 -15.28
N LYS A 203 -1.85 -9.47 -16.54
CA LYS A 203 -1.35 -8.23 -17.16
C LYS A 203 -2.35 -7.06 -17.18
N GLY A 204 -3.61 -7.32 -16.94
CA GLY A 204 -4.66 -6.29 -16.81
C GLY A 204 -4.82 -5.76 -15.39
N LEU A 205 -4.08 -6.26 -14.41
CA LEU A 205 -4.16 -5.91 -12.99
C LEU A 205 -5.61 -5.84 -12.52
N THR A 206 -6.30 -6.98 -12.49
CA THR A 206 -7.76 -7.08 -12.21
C THR A 206 -8.15 -6.72 -10.78
N THR A 207 -7.32 -5.98 -10.06
CA THR A 207 -7.63 -5.40 -8.75
C THR A 207 -8.13 -3.96 -8.88
N SER A 208 -8.87 -3.46 -7.89
CA SER A 208 -9.45 -2.12 -7.93
C SER A 208 -8.40 -1.01 -7.76
N ALA A 209 -7.39 -1.23 -6.93
CA ALA A 209 -6.29 -0.32 -6.73
C ALA A 209 -5.11 -0.98 -6.02
N ILE A 210 -3.91 -0.58 -6.41
CA ILE A 210 -2.66 -0.86 -5.69
C ILE A 210 -2.11 0.49 -5.25
N THR A 211 -1.83 0.64 -3.96
CA THR A 211 -1.31 1.88 -3.38
C THR A 211 0.16 1.72 -3.05
N PHE A 212 0.98 2.68 -3.47
CA PHE A 212 2.40 2.80 -3.14
C PHE A 212 2.53 3.87 -2.07
N ILE A 213 3.11 3.54 -0.90
CA ILE A 213 3.22 4.41 0.27
C ILE A 213 4.70 4.59 0.60
N SER A 214 5.17 5.82 0.54
CA SER A 214 6.57 6.20 0.84
C SER A 214 6.60 7.06 2.09
N GLY A 215 6.54 6.42 3.25
CA GLY A 215 6.53 7.09 4.56
C GLY A 215 5.22 7.82 4.91
N PRO A 216 5.25 8.66 5.95
CA PRO A 216 4.12 9.45 6.42
C PRO A 216 3.76 10.56 5.43
N SER A 217 2.65 11.26 5.71
CA SER A 217 2.23 12.41 4.90
C SER A 217 3.26 13.53 4.97
N ASN A 218 3.76 13.96 3.82
CA ASN A 218 4.68 15.09 3.70
C ASN A 218 4.11 16.15 2.75
N SER A 219 3.98 17.39 3.23
CA SER A 219 3.54 18.54 2.43
C SER A 219 4.70 19.53 2.31
N GLY A 220 5.19 19.77 1.10
CA GLY A 220 6.40 20.57 0.83
C GLY A 220 6.17 22.03 0.50
N ASP A 221 4.92 22.48 0.45
CA ASP A 221 4.56 23.78 -0.14
C ASP A 221 4.04 24.81 0.88
N ILE A 222 4.08 24.49 2.17
CA ILE A 222 3.66 25.40 3.22
C ILE A 222 4.88 26.21 3.65
N GLU A 223 4.97 27.46 3.18
CA GLU A 223 6.06 28.41 3.48
C GLU A 223 7.46 27.85 3.17
N MET A 224 7.59 27.01 2.14
CA MET A 224 8.83 26.31 1.75
C MET A 224 9.42 25.42 2.85
N GLN A 225 8.61 24.97 3.81
CA GLN A 225 8.99 24.00 4.83
C GLN A 225 8.24 22.70 4.63
N LEU A 226 8.93 21.58 4.91
CA LEU A 226 8.32 20.26 4.92
C LEU A 226 7.49 20.09 6.20
N VAL A 227 6.17 19.93 6.05
CA VAL A 227 5.26 19.68 7.17
C VAL A 227 4.74 18.25 7.09
N VAL A 228 4.92 17.48 8.17
CA VAL A 228 4.47 16.09 8.27
C VAL A 228 3.06 16.04 8.84
N GLY A 229 2.20 15.15 8.31
CA GLY A 229 0.90 14.82 8.88
C GLY A 229 -0.24 15.79 8.54
N VAL A 230 -0.09 16.67 7.55
CA VAL A 230 -1.17 17.62 7.17
C VAL A 230 -2.35 16.91 6.50
N HIS A 231 -2.07 15.91 5.66
CA HIS A 231 -3.06 15.20 4.85
C HIS A 231 -2.96 13.68 4.97
N GLY A 232 -2.48 13.16 6.08
CA GLY A 232 -2.33 11.73 6.33
C GLY A 232 -1.53 11.44 7.59
N PRO A 233 -1.04 10.20 7.78
CA PRO A 233 -0.36 9.81 9.00
C PRO A 233 0.84 10.68 9.36
N LEU A 234 1.02 10.95 10.65
CA LEU A 234 2.21 11.57 11.23
C LEU A 234 3.40 10.61 11.26
N GLU A 235 3.14 9.33 11.47
CA GLU A 235 4.16 8.30 11.58
C GLU A 235 3.76 7.10 10.69
N CYS A 236 4.76 6.50 10.04
CA CYS A 236 4.60 5.29 9.25
C CYS A 236 5.72 4.30 9.60
N THR A 237 5.35 3.12 10.09
CA THR A 237 6.30 2.06 10.45
C THR A 237 6.09 0.84 9.56
N TYR A 238 7.16 0.34 8.95
CA TYR A 238 7.16 -0.89 8.19
C TYR A 238 7.67 -2.02 9.09
N LEU A 239 6.75 -2.88 9.54
CA LEU A 239 7.05 -4.00 10.42
C LEU A 239 7.33 -5.25 9.58
N VAL A 240 8.61 -5.50 9.32
CA VAL A 240 9.08 -6.61 8.49
C VAL A 240 9.12 -7.90 9.31
N VAL A 241 8.43 -8.93 8.82
CA VAL A 241 8.38 -10.26 9.45
C VAL A 241 9.52 -11.12 8.90
N ALA A 242 10.58 -11.30 9.68
CA ALA A 242 11.87 -11.85 9.24
C ALA A 242 11.84 -13.34 8.86
N ASP A 243 10.88 -14.09 9.35
CA ASP A 243 10.76 -15.55 9.15
C ASP A 243 9.61 -15.92 8.20
N ARG A 244 9.23 -14.98 7.29
CA ARG A 244 8.19 -15.14 6.27
C ARG A 244 8.60 -14.56 4.93
#